data_bcf07290f23a5c57fc79be2761312475
#
_entry.id   bcf07290f23a5c57fc79be2761312475
#
_cell.length_a   1.000
_cell.length_b   1.000
_cell.length_c   1.000
_cell.angle_alpha   90.00
_cell.angle_beta   90.00
_cell.angle_gamma   90.00
#
_symmetry.space_group_name_H-M   'P 1'
#
loop_
_entity.id
_entity.type
_entity.pdbx_description
1 polymer ?
#
loop_
_entity_poly.entity_id
_entity_poly.type
_entity_poly.pdbx_seq_one_letter_code
_entity_poly.pdbx_strand_id
1 'polypeptide(L)'
;MRKSGFSIMKRLIVELKPLAPVMFITVFMGVLGFLAAIGITVFGSVAISSLIDSTISFSFKTALILMIVLGILRGPLRYGEQLSGHYIAFKILVILRDKVFSALRKLAPAKLEGMEKGNLISMITSDIELLEVFYAHTIA
;
A
#
# COMPACT_ATOMS: atom_id res chain seq x y z
N MET A 1 10.90 -31.00 -2.61
CA MET A 1 10.28 -30.58 -1.33
C MET A 1 9.51 -29.29 -1.55
N ARG A 2 8.20 -29.30 -1.41
CA ARG A 2 7.31 -28.12 -1.56
C ARG A 2 7.54 -27.24 -0.33
N LYS A 3 8.13 -26.05 -0.52
CA LYS A 3 8.34 -25.11 0.59
C LYS A 3 6.99 -24.67 1.14
N SER A 4 6.84 -24.65 2.47
CA SER A 4 5.61 -24.15 3.12
C SER A 4 5.30 -22.73 2.66
N GLY A 5 4.02 -22.42 2.39
CA GLY A 5 3.58 -21.07 1.97
C GLY A 5 4.04 -19.98 2.94
N PHE A 6 4.09 -20.29 4.22
CA PHE A 6 4.62 -19.39 5.26
C PHE A 6 6.10 -19.04 5.05
N SER A 7 6.92 -20.00 4.62
CA SER A 7 8.34 -19.76 4.32
C SER A 7 8.53 -18.87 3.10
N ILE A 8 7.64 -18.97 2.11
CA ILE A 8 7.64 -18.13 0.91
C ILE A 8 7.22 -16.70 1.31
N MET A 9 6.14 -16.57 2.08
CA MET A 9 5.64 -15.28 2.57
C MET A 9 6.70 -14.52 3.38
N LYS A 10 7.39 -15.20 4.30
CA LYS A 10 8.49 -14.61 5.08
C LYS A 10 9.61 -14.07 4.18
N ARG A 11 9.97 -14.79 3.12
CA ARG A 11 10.98 -14.33 2.15
C ARG A 11 10.51 -13.08 1.39
N LEU A 12 9.26 -13.06 0.93
CA LEU A 12 8.70 -11.92 0.24
C LEU A 12 8.66 -10.66 1.13
N ILE A 13 8.32 -10.83 2.41
CA ILE A 13 8.34 -9.71 3.38
C ILE A 13 9.77 -9.21 3.62
N VAL A 14 10.77 -10.08 3.66
CA VAL A 14 12.18 -9.67 3.82
C VAL A 14 12.66 -8.81 2.65
N GLU A 15 12.16 -9.04 1.44
CA GLU A 15 12.47 -8.22 0.27
C GLU A 15 11.95 -6.77 0.37
N LEU A 16 10.94 -6.53 1.21
CA LEU A 16 10.42 -5.19 1.48
C LEU A 16 11.28 -4.37 2.43
N LYS A 17 12.27 -4.96 3.10
CA LYS A 17 13.11 -4.29 4.09
C LYS A 17 13.70 -2.94 3.61
N PRO A 18 14.20 -2.79 2.36
CA PRO A 18 14.69 -1.51 1.87
C PRO A 18 13.58 -0.46 1.68
N LEU A 19 12.31 -0.88 1.61
CA LEU A 19 11.14 0.00 1.43
C LEU A 19 10.44 0.33 2.76
N ALA A 20 10.94 -0.20 3.88
CA ALA A 20 10.34 0.00 5.20
C ALA A 20 10.08 1.48 5.57
N PRO A 21 10.95 2.46 5.28
CA PRO A 21 10.66 3.86 5.57
C PRO A 21 9.45 4.39 4.77
N VAL A 22 9.30 3.98 3.51
CA VAL A 22 8.14 4.38 2.70
C VAL A 22 6.87 3.70 3.22
N MET A 23 6.95 2.42 3.60
CA MET A 23 5.83 1.70 4.25
C MET A 23 5.37 2.40 5.52
N PHE A 24 6.31 2.88 6.35
CA PHE A 24 5.96 3.63 7.56
C PHE A 24 5.19 4.92 7.23
N ILE A 25 5.62 5.67 6.21
CA ILE A 25 4.95 6.88 5.75
C ILE A 25 3.53 6.54 5.24
N THR A 26 3.38 5.48 4.45
CA THR A 26 2.08 5.02 3.93
C THR A 26 1.12 4.71 5.07
N VAL A 27 1.55 3.88 6.03
CA VAL A 27 0.74 3.52 7.21
C VAL A 27 0.38 4.74 8.04
N PHE A 28 1.34 5.64 8.27
CA PHE A 28 1.11 6.87 9.03
C PHE A 28 0.07 7.77 8.37
N MET A 29 0.18 7.99 7.04
CA MET A 29 -0.81 8.75 6.27
C MET A 29 -2.18 8.09 6.28
N GLY A 30 -2.24 6.75 6.17
CA GLY A 30 -3.47 5.98 6.27
C GLY A 30 -4.16 6.15 7.61
N VAL A 31 -3.41 6.01 8.72
CA VAL A 31 -3.94 6.20 10.08
C VAL A 31 -4.48 7.62 10.26
N LEU A 32 -3.74 8.65 9.84
CA LEU A 32 -4.22 10.03 9.91
C LEU A 32 -5.47 10.26 9.05
N GLY A 33 -5.54 9.67 7.86
CA GLY A 33 -6.69 9.71 6.99
C GLY A 33 -7.94 9.08 7.61
N PHE A 34 -7.77 7.94 8.30
CA PHE A 34 -8.86 7.30 9.07
C PHE A 34 -9.29 8.14 10.28
N LEU A 35 -8.35 8.70 11.03
CA LEU A 35 -8.67 9.59 12.14
C LEU A 35 -9.43 10.84 11.66
N ALA A 36 -9.05 11.41 10.53
CA ALA A 36 -9.78 12.52 9.91
C ALA A 36 -11.21 12.10 9.52
N ALA A 37 -11.40 10.91 8.97
CA ALA A 37 -12.73 10.38 8.62
C ALA A 37 -13.62 10.21 9.87
N ILE A 38 -13.08 9.64 10.94
CA ILE A 38 -13.76 9.51 12.23
C ILE A 38 -14.11 10.90 12.78
N GLY A 39 -13.15 11.84 12.73
CA GLY A 39 -13.37 13.21 13.19
C GLY A 39 -14.52 13.91 12.43
N ILE A 40 -14.62 13.73 11.11
CA ILE A 40 -15.72 14.28 10.30
C ILE A 40 -17.08 13.76 10.81
N THR A 41 -17.20 12.45 11.07
CA THR A 41 -18.45 11.86 11.58
C THR A 41 -18.76 12.34 13.00
N VAL A 42 -17.79 12.40 13.87
CA VAL A 42 -17.95 12.88 15.25
C VAL A 42 -18.39 14.33 15.28
N PHE A 43 -17.67 15.22 14.58
CA PHE A 43 -18.04 16.64 14.56
C PHE A 43 -19.34 16.89 13.80
N GLY A 44 -19.67 16.07 12.81
CA GLY A 44 -20.98 16.08 12.16
C GLY A 44 -22.11 15.77 13.14
N SER A 45 -21.95 14.74 13.95
CA SER A 45 -22.92 14.39 15.01
C SER A 45 -23.04 15.50 16.05
N VAL A 46 -21.91 16.06 16.50
CA VAL A 46 -21.89 17.18 17.44
C VAL A 46 -22.57 18.43 16.87
N ALA A 47 -22.36 18.73 15.60
CA ALA A 47 -23.01 19.85 14.93
C ALA A 47 -24.53 19.71 14.92
N ILE A 48 -25.05 18.52 14.58
CA ILE A 48 -26.48 18.24 14.60
C ILE A 48 -27.03 18.32 16.02
N SER A 49 -26.37 17.70 16.99
CA SER A 49 -26.78 17.70 18.39
C SER A 49 -26.81 19.11 18.99
N SER A 50 -25.88 19.99 18.63
CA SER A 50 -25.84 21.37 19.11
C SER A 50 -26.99 22.25 18.57
N LEU A 51 -27.66 21.84 17.51
CA LEU A 51 -28.87 22.49 17.02
C LEU A 51 -30.14 22.07 17.77
N ILE A 52 -30.12 20.85 18.33
CA ILE A 52 -31.27 20.26 19.03
C ILE A 52 -31.22 20.57 20.53
N ASP A 53 -30.04 20.54 21.12
CA ASP A 53 -29.84 20.71 22.55
C ASP A 53 -28.86 21.85 22.85
N SER A 54 -29.40 22.93 23.39
CA SER A 54 -28.63 24.13 23.76
C SER A 54 -27.72 23.94 24.99
N THR A 55 -27.78 22.78 25.65
CA THR A 55 -26.88 22.48 26.78
C THR A 55 -25.50 22.06 26.33
N ILE A 56 -25.33 21.72 25.05
CA ILE A 56 -24.04 21.32 24.47
C ILE A 56 -23.16 22.56 24.32
N SER A 57 -22.10 22.62 25.13
CA SER A 57 -21.12 23.73 25.14
C SER A 57 -20.31 23.89 23.85
N PHE A 58 -20.45 22.96 22.90
CA PHE A 58 -19.72 22.99 21.64
C PHE A 58 -20.52 23.70 20.54
N SER A 59 -19.99 24.83 20.07
CA SER A 59 -20.67 25.64 19.06
C SER A 59 -20.81 24.92 17.72
N PHE A 60 -22.00 24.97 17.12
CA PHE A 60 -22.26 24.51 15.74
C PHE A 60 -21.22 25.00 14.74
N LYS A 61 -20.88 26.32 14.81
CA LYS A 61 -19.88 26.93 13.92
C LYS A 61 -18.50 26.29 14.05
N THR A 62 -18.07 25.99 15.28
CA THR A 62 -16.78 25.34 15.54
C THR A 62 -16.76 23.90 15.00
N ALA A 63 -17.83 23.15 15.23
CA ALA A 63 -17.97 21.79 14.71
C ALA A 63 -17.90 21.77 13.17
N LEU A 64 -18.60 22.70 12.52
CA LEU A 64 -18.61 22.83 11.07
C LEU A 64 -17.21 23.17 10.51
N ILE A 65 -16.50 24.11 11.13
CA ILE A 65 -15.14 24.47 10.72
C ILE A 65 -14.21 23.27 10.84
N LEU A 66 -14.26 22.54 11.95
CA LEU A 66 -13.43 21.35 12.16
C LEU A 66 -13.76 20.25 11.13
N MET A 67 -15.01 20.03 10.82
CA MET A 67 -15.42 19.12 9.74
C MET A 67 -14.80 19.51 8.40
N ILE A 68 -14.89 20.78 8.02
CA ILE A 68 -14.33 21.27 6.74
C ILE A 68 -12.81 21.10 6.72
N VAL A 69 -12.12 21.48 7.79
CA VAL A 69 -10.66 21.34 7.90
C VAL A 69 -10.24 19.88 7.77
N LEU A 70 -10.90 18.97 8.49
CA LEU A 70 -10.62 17.54 8.40
C LEU A 70 -10.93 16.96 7.02
N GLY A 71 -12.01 17.43 6.36
CA GLY A 71 -12.37 17.06 4.99
C GLY A 71 -11.30 17.48 3.99
N ILE A 72 -10.80 18.70 4.09
CA ILE A 72 -9.71 19.20 3.23
C ILE A 72 -8.42 18.42 3.49
N LEU A 73 -8.09 18.12 4.74
CA LEU A 73 -6.88 17.40 5.12
C LEU A 73 -6.92 15.93 4.65
N ARG A 74 -8.09 15.31 4.66
CA ARG A 74 -8.27 13.90 4.27
C ARG A 74 -7.87 13.62 2.82
N GLY A 75 -8.15 14.57 1.90
CA GLY A 75 -7.82 14.42 0.48
C GLY A 75 -6.32 14.18 0.23
N PRO A 76 -5.43 15.12 0.62
CA PRO A 76 -3.98 14.95 0.50
C PRO A 76 -3.43 13.72 1.24
N LEU A 77 -3.95 13.41 2.44
CA LEU A 77 -3.53 12.22 3.19
C LEU A 77 -3.85 10.93 2.43
N ARG A 78 -5.06 10.84 1.88
CA ARG A 78 -5.46 9.67 1.08
C ARG A 78 -4.69 9.55 -0.22
N TYR A 79 -4.42 10.68 -0.88
CA TYR A 79 -3.58 10.71 -2.07
C TYR A 79 -2.15 10.24 -1.77
N GLY A 80 -1.54 10.76 -0.71
CA GLY A 80 -0.18 10.37 -0.30
C GLY A 80 -0.07 8.90 0.10
N GLU A 81 -1.07 8.37 0.82
CA GLU A 81 -1.18 6.95 1.16
C GLU A 81 -1.19 6.08 -0.12
N GLN A 82 -2.08 6.40 -1.07
CA GLN A 82 -2.19 5.66 -2.33
C GLN A 82 -0.92 5.77 -3.18
N LEU A 83 -0.38 6.97 -3.33
CA LEU A 83 0.84 7.19 -4.11
C LEU A 83 2.02 6.39 -3.55
N SER A 84 2.18 6.41 -2.22
CA SER A 84 3.24 5.65 -1.53
C SER A 84 3.03 4.14 -1.67
N GLY A 85 1.80 3.65 -1.59
CA GLY A 85 1.46 2.24 -1.79
C GLY A 85 1.81 1.76 -3.21
N HIS A 86 1.41 2.51 -4.23
CA HIS A 86 1.79 2.22 -5.61
C HIS A 86 3.31 2.28 -5.84
N TYR A 87 3.98 3.25 -5.24
CA TYR A 87 5.44 3.33 -5.31
C TYR A 87 6.10 2.06 -4.75
N ILE A 88 5.63 1.56 -3.59
CA ILE A 88 6.13 0.31 -2.99
C ILE A 88 5.91 -0.86 -3.95
N ALA A 89 4.69 -1.01 -4.50
CA ALA A 89 4.35 -2.09 -5.42
C ALA A 89 5.26 -2.09 -6.66
N PHE A 90 5.42 -0.96 -7.33
CA PHE A 90 6.27 -0.86 -8.51
C PHE A 90 7.76 -1.05 -8.18
N LYS A 91 8.23 -0.53 -7.05
CA LYS A 91 9.63 -0.67 -6.66
C LYS A 91 10.01 -2.11 -6.36
N ILE A 92 9.14 -2.86 -5.70
CA ILE A 92 9.38 -4.29 -5.44
C ILE A 92 9.42 -5.11 -6.72
N LEU A 93 8.59 -4.77 -7.72
CA LEU A 93 8.62 -5.40 -9.03
C LEU A 93 9.98 -5.24 -9.70
N VAL A 94 10.53 -4.03 -9.68
CA VAL A 94 11.87 -3.76 -10.23
C VAL A 94 12.92 -4.62 -9.54
N ILE A 95 12.88 -4.70 -8.21
CA ILE A 95 13.81 -5.50 -7.41
C ILE A 95 13.69 -7.00 -7.75
N LEU A 96 12.47 -7.51 -7.86
CA LEU A 96 12.22 -8.92 -8.18
C LEU A 96 12.67 -9.25 -9.62
N ARG A 97 12.32 -8.38 -10.56
CA ARG A 97 12.71 -8.52 -11.97
C ARG A 97 14.24 -8.56 -12.12
N ASP A 98 14.94 -7.66 -11.46
CA ASP A 98 16.40 -7.61 -11.50
C ASP A 98 17.03 -8.86 -10.89
N LYS A 99 16.51 -9.39 -9.79
CA LYS A 99 16.95 -10.65 -9.19
C LYS A 99 16.73 -11.85 -10.10
N VAL A 100 15.58 -11.94 -10.76
CA VAL A 100 15.27 -13.02 -11.70
C VAL A 100 16.22 -12.96 -12.90
N PHE A 101 16.41 -11.78 -13.51
CA PHE A 101 17.34 -11.63 -14.62
C PHE A 101 18.79 -11.91 -14.23
N SER A 102 19.21 -11.52 -13.02
CA SER A 102 20.54 -11.85 -12.51
C SER A 102 20.73 -13.35 -12.33
N ALA A 103 19.70 -14.08 -11.87
CA ALA A 103 19.74 -15.53 -11.75
C ALA A 103 19.80 -16.20 -13.14
N LEU A 104 19.00 -15.74 -14.09
CA LEU A 104 19.01 -16.27 -15.47
C LEU A 104 20.36 -16.09 -16.15
N ARG A 105 20.99 -14.91 -16.01
CA ARG A 105 22.34 -14.66 -16.55
C ARG A 105 23.39 -15.62 -16.00
N LYS A 106 23.28 -16.02 -14.73
CA LYS A 106 24.19 -17.01 -14.12
C LYS A 106 23.96 -18.43 -14.62
N LEU A 107 22.78 -18.73 -15.12
CA LEU A 107 22.41 -20.06 -15.64
C LEU A 107 22.69 -20.19 -17.15
N ALA A 108 22.85 -19.08 -17.84
CA ALA A 108 23.16 -19.07 -19.28
C ALA A 108 24.65 -19.34 -19.54
N PRO A 109 25.02 -19.99 -20.69
CA PRO A 109 24.14 -20.64 -21.66
C PRO A 109 23.74 -22.07 -21.29
N ALA A 110 24.56 -22.78 -20.47
CA ALA A 110 24.57 -24.24 -20.34
C ALA A 110 23.26 -24.86 -19.82
N LYS A 111 22.47 -24.14 -19.01
CA LYS A 111 21.21 -24.68 -18.45
C LYS A 111 19.96 -24.17 -19.15
N LEU A 112 20.10 -23.24 -20.09
CA LEU A 112 18.99 -22.67 -20.86
C LEU A 112 18.98 -23.20 -22.30
N GLU A 113 19.96 -23.99 -22.69
CA GLU A 113 19.95 -24.72 -23.95
C GLU A 113 18.84 -25.78 -23.96
N GLY A 114 17.95 -25.71 -24.97
CA GLY A 114 16.79 -26.59 -25.08
C GLY A 114 15.49 -26.08 -24.46
N MET A 115 15.50 -24.95 -23.73
CA MET A 115 14.27 -24.29 -23.29
C MET A 115 13.79 -23.26 -24.32
N GLU A 116 12.50 -23.26 -24.62
CA GLU A 116 11.88 -22.20 -25.43
C GLU A 116 11.99 -20.86 -24.69
N LYS A 117 12.90 -20.02 -25.15
CA LYS A 117 13.20 -18.70 -24.52
C LYS A 117 11.95 -17.83 -24.37
N GLY A 118 11.06 -17.87 -25.37
CA GLY A 118 9.80 -17.11 -25.34
C GLY A 118 8.86 -17.58 -24.23
N ASN A 119 8.70 -18.86 -24.05
CA ASN A 119 7.84 -19.44 -23.01
C ASN A 119 8.40 -19.14 -21.59
N LEU A 120 9.72 -19.24 -21.41
CA LEU A 120 10.37 -18.89 -20.15
C LEU A 120 10.18 -17.43 -19.76
N ILE A 121 10.35 -16.51 -20.70
CA ILE A 121 10.16 -15.08 -20.47
C ILE A 121 8.70 -14.77 -20.16
N SER A 122 7.76 -15.34 -20.92
CA SER A 122 6.32 -15.16 -20.68
C SER A 122 5.90 -15.65 -19.29
N MET A 123 6.34 -16.83 -18.89
CA MET A 123 6.06 -17.38 -17.55
C MET A 123 6.60 -16.48 -16.43
N ILE A 124 7.85 -16.05 -16.54
CA ILE A 124 8.46 -15.18 -15.54
C ILE A 124 7.74 -13.83 -15.45
N THR A 125 7.33 -13.25 -16.58
CA THR A 125 6.61 -11.97 -16.61
C THR A 125 5.25 -12.11 -15.92
N SER A 126 4.50 -13.16 -16.26
CA SER A 126 3.19 -13.44 -15.65
C SER A 126 3.30 -13.68 -14.13
N ASP A 127 4.29 -14.44 -13.68
CA ASP A 127 4.52 -14.70 -12.25
C ASP A 127 4.89 -13.40 -11.49
N ILE A 128 5.67 -12.51 -12.11
CA ILE A 128 6.01 -11.20 -11.53
C ILE A 128 4.77 -10.30 -11.43
N GLU A 129 3.90 -10.28 -12.43
CA GLU A 129 2.64 -9.53 -12.41
C GLU A 129 1.69 -10.02 -11.32
N LEU A 130 1.60 -11.35 -11.09
CA LEU A 130 0.84 -11.90 -9.96
C LEU A 130 1.39 -11.43 -8.60
N LEU A 131 2.71 -11.29 -8.48
CA LEU A 131 3.32 -10.74 -7.26
C LEU A 131 3.02 -9.25 -7.09
N GLU A 132 2.87 -8.48 -8.18
CA GLU A 132 2.43 -7.08 -8.12
C GLU A 132 1.07 -6.97 -7.44
N VAL A 133 0.09 -7.73 -7.93
CA VAL A 133 -1.26 -7.76 -7.36
C VAL A 133 -1.22 -8.11 -5.88
N PHE A 134 -0.40 -9.11 -5.50
CA PHE A 134 -0.22 -9.49 -4.11
C PHE A 134 0.32 -8.33 -3.25
N TYR A 135 1.38 -7.65 -3.69
CA TYR A 135 1.98 -6.56 -2.94
C TYR A 135 1.06 -5.33 -2.88
N ALA A 136 0.40 -4.98 -3.99
CA ALA A 136 -0.48 -3.82 -4.05
C ALA A 136 -1.76 -3.97 -3.20
N HIS A 137 -2.28 -5.19 -3.06
CA HIS A 137 -3.57 -5.41 -2.39
C HIS A 137 -3.46 -6.07 -1.00
N THR A 138 -2.30 -6.62 -0.64
CA THR A 138 -2.14 -7.35 0.64
C THR A 138 -1.22 -6.62 1.61
N ILE A 139 -0.27 -5.82 1.12
CA ILE A 139 0.80 -5.23 1.94
C ILE A 139 0.79 -3.70 1.89
N ALA A 140 0.36 -3.09 0.80
CA ALA A 140 0.12 -1.66 0.66
C ALA A 140 -1.34 -1.33 0.90
#